data_f0a1b5235adc27c1c29ca89aff4e8e67
#
_entry.id   f0a1b5235adc27c1c29ca89aff4e8e67
#
_cell.length_a   1.000
_cell.length_b   1.000
_cell.length_c   1.000
_cell.angle_alpha   90.00
_cell.angle_beta   90.00
_cell.angle_gamma   90.00
#
_symmetry.space_group_name_H-M   'P 1'
#
loop_
_entity.id
_entity.type
_entity.pdbx_description
1 polymer ?
#
loop_
_entity_poly.entity_id
_entity_poly.type
_entity_poly.pdbx_seq_one_letter_code
_entity_poly.pdbx_strand_id
1 'polypeptide(L)'
;SALAMVQTELVAEALKRVQPGLLVETVTKVTEGDRILNKPLLEFGGKGVFVTEFEQALLKGEIDFAVHSAKDLPMDLEDGLGIVAVPPREDPRDVLMTPAGTDLSAKKEIVIGTSSLRRRLQIEALGKTLWPGSAVRCEDIRGNIQTRIRKMDEGLYDAIILAAAGLKRMNM
;
A
#
# COMPACT_ATOMS: atom_id res chain seq x y z
N SER A 1 9.73 -1.70 -2.93
CA SER A 1 8.79 -1.26 -3.99
C SER A 1 9.08 0.18 -4.40
N ALA A 2 8.60 0.59 -5.61
CA ALA A 2 8.79 1.98 -6.06
C ALA A 2 8.18 3.00 -5.08
N LEU A 3 6.98 2.73 -4.55
CA LEU A 3 6.35 3.59 -3.55
C LEU A 3 7.21 3.70 -2.26
N ALA A 4 7.81 2.60 -1.80
CA ALA A 4 8.68 2.64 -0.62
C ALA A 4 9.91 3.54 -0.87
N MET A 5 10.51 3.48 -2.07
CA MET A 5 11.62 4.36 -2.45
C MET A 5 11.22 5.82 -2.43
N VAL A 6 10.07 6.17 -3.03
CA VAL A 6 9.54 7.55 -3.01
C VAL A 6 9.31 8.04 -1.57
N GLN A 7 8.76 7.19 -0.70
CA GLN A 7 8.55 7.55 0.71
C GLN A 7 9.88 7.78 1.44
N THR A 8 10.90 6.95 1.19
CA THR A 8 12.24 7.11 1.76
C THR A 8 12.88 8.41 1.27
N GLU A 9 12.77 8.72 -0.02
CA GLU A 9 13.29 9.98 -0.59
C GLU A 9 12.64 11.22 0.04
N LEU A 10 11.30 11.21 0.21
CA LEU A 10 10.58 12.31 0.87
C LEU A 10 11.11 12.57 2.31
N VAL A 11 11.43 11.52 3.05
CA VAL A 11 12.01 11.64 4.40
C VAL A 11 13.45 12.15 4.32
N ALA A 12 14.27 11.61 3.41
CA ALA A 12 15.64 12.03 3.21
C ALA A 12 15.73 13.53 2.85
N GLU A 13 14.87 13.99 1.93
CA GLU A 13 14.80 15.40 1.57
C GLU A 13 14.32 16.31 2.72
N ALA A 14 13.40 15.80 3.56
CA ALA A 14 12.96 16.54 4.75
C ALA A 14 14.11 16.69 5.77
N LEU A 15 14.89 15.65 5.99
CA LEU A 15 16.06 15.68 6.87
C LEU A 15 17.14 16.63 6.35
N LYS A 16 17.49 16.58 5.07
CA LYS A 16 18.47 17.48 4.44
C LYS A 16 18.05 18.95 4.53
N ARG A 17 16.75 19.26 4.49
CA ARG A 17 16.25 20.63 4.69
C ARG A 17 16.46 21.14 6.11
N VAL A 18 16.33 20.28 7.11
CA VAL A 18 16.54 20.63 8.52
C VAL A 18 18.03 20.69 8.86
N GLN A 19 18.82 19.80 8.27
CA GLN A 19 20.26 19.70 8.50
C GLN A 19 21.02 19.71 7.15
N PRO A 20 21.32 20.89 6.61
CA PRO A 20 22.12 21.01 5.39
C PRO A 20 23.48 20.34 5.54
N GLY A 21 23.87 19.53 4.56
CA GLY A 21 25.12 18.77 4.60
C GLY A 21 24.99 17.36 5.19
N LEU A 22 23.81 16.97 5.67
CA LEU A 22 23.55 15.60 6.08
C LEU A 22 23.70 14.65 4.88
N LEU A 23 24.57 13.66 5.01
CA LEU A 23 24.69 12.57 4.06
C LEU A 23 23.68 11.48 4.43
N VAL A 24 22.81 11.15 3.50
CA VAL A 24 21.82 10.08 3.66
C VAL A 24 22.11 8.97 2.67
N GLU A 25 22.37 7.79 3.17
CA GLU A 25 22.50 6.57 2.38
C GLU A 25 21.21 5.76 2.48
N THR A 26 20.67 5.34 1.35
CA THR A 26 19.45 4.51 1.30
C THR A 26 19.82 3.05 1.13
N VAL A 27 19.51 2.25 2.15
CA VAL A 27 19.70 0.80 2.13
C VAL A 27 18.38 0.12 1.80
N THR A 28 18.37 -0.73 0.78
CA THR A 28 17.18 -1.50 0.40
C THR A 28 17.28 -2.94 0.87
N LYS A 29 16.18 -3.47 1.42
CA LYS A 29 16.06 -4.88 1.80
C LYS A 29 14.85 -5.50 1.11
N VAL A 30 14.97 -6.77 0.75
CA VAL A 30 13.85 -7.57 0.20
C VAL A 30 13.19 -8.28 1.35
N THR A 31 11.94 -7.94 1.64
CA THR A 31 11.18 -8.53 2.74
C THR A 31 10.55 -9.87 2.37
N GLU A 32 10.20 -10.68 3.36
CA GLU A 32 9.47 -11.93 3.16
C GLU A 32 8.13 -11.68 2.45
N GLY A 33 7.45 -10.57 2.77
CA GLY A 33 6.22 -10.15 2.11
C GLY A 33 6.39 -9.82 0.61
N ASP A 34 7.59 -9.40 0.20
CA ASP A 34 7.91 -9.19 -1.22
C ASP A 34 8.17 -10.52 -1.95
N ARG A 35 8.65 -11.54 -1.25
CA ARG A 35 8.99 -12.85 -1.82
C ARG A 35 7.78 -13.76 -1.98
N ILE A 36 6.84 -13.71 -1.04
CA ILE A 36 5.70 -14.65 -0.99
C ILE A 36 4.43 -13.95 -1.46
N LEU A 37 4.17 -14.01 -2.76
CA LEU A 37 2.96 -13.42 -3.37
C LEU A 37 1.76 -14.37 -3.42
N ASN A 38 1.96 -15.66 -3.17
CA ASN A 38 0.97 -16.72 -3.43
C ASN A 38 0.13 -17.11 -2.20
N LYS A 39 0.40 -16.52 -1.01
CA LYS A 39 -0.37 -16.81 0.21
C LYS A 39 -1.15 -15.59 0.67
N PRO A 40 -2.39 -15.72 1.16
CA PRO A 40 -3.14 -14.64 1.78
C PRO A 40 -2.36 -14.03 2.97
N LEU A 41 -2.39 -12.71 3.14
CA LEU A 41 -1.71 -12.02 4.25
C LEU A 41 -2.16 -12.53 5.62
N LEU A 42 -3.40 -12.98 5.75
CA LEU A 42 -3.95 -13.54 6.99
C LEU A 42 -3.26 -14.84 7.44
N GLU A 43 -2.67 -15.61 6.51
CA GLU A 43 -1.97 -16.86 6.84
C GLU A 43 -0.57 -16.63 7.42
N PHE A 44 -0.03 -15.41 7.34
CA PHE A 44 1.26 -15.05 7.94
C PHE A 44 1.19 -14.70 9.43
N GLY A 45 0.07 -14.96 10.10
CA GLY A 45 -0.09 -14.75 11.55
C GLY A 45 -0.08 -13.28 12.00
N GLY A 46 -0.26 -12.33 11.08
CA GLY A 46 -0.41 -10.91 11.41
C GLY A 46 0.87 -10.20 11.90
N LYS A 47 2.00 -10.88 12.03
CA LYS A 47 3.27 -10.25 12.40
C LYS A 47 4.01 -9.77 11.15
N GLY A 48 4.30 -8.49 11.13
CA GLY A 48 5.23 -7.67 10.38
C GLY A 48 6.00 -8.25 9.18
N VAL A 49 5.34 -8.97 8.27
CA VAL A 49 5.95 -9.63 7.09
C VAL A 49 6.77 -8.67 6.21
N PHE A 50 6.57 -7.36 6.42
CA PHE A 50 7.29 -6.28 5.72
C PHE A 50 8.24 -5.51 6.62
N VAL A 51 8.40 -5.90 7.88
CA VAL A 51 9.08 -5.10 8.91
C VAL A 51 10.26 -5.83 9.52
N THR A 52 10.17 -7.15 9.69
CA THR A 52 11.14 -7.96 10.45
C THR A 52 12.59 -7.78 10.00
N GLU A 53 12.86 -7.72 8.69
CA GLU A 53 14.23 -7.54 8.17
C GLU A 53 14.77 -6.14 8.48
N PHE A 54 13.90 -5.13 8.58
CA PHE A 54 14.28 -3.78 8.97
C PHE A 54 14.47 -3.67 10.49
N GLU A 55 13.61 -4.29 11.30
CA GLU A 55 13.76 -4.37 12.75
C GLU A 55 15.11 -5.01 13.13
N GLN A 56 15.46 -6.12 12.50
CA GLN A 56 16.74 -6.78 12.69
C GLN A 56 17.93 -5.89 12.30
N ALA A 57 17.81 -5.14 11.20
CA ALA A 57 18.87 -4.23 10.77
C ALA A 57 19.05 -3.04 11.72
N LEU A 58 17.94 -2.49 12.27
CA LEU A 58 17.96 -1.45 13.29
C LEU A 58 18.63 -1.94 14.57
N LEU A 59 18.22 -3.11 15.09
CA LEU A 59 18.78 -3.69 16.31
C LEU A 59 20.27 -4.01 16.21
N LYS A 60 20.75 -4.34 15.00
CA LYS A 60 22.18 -4.57 14.73
C LYS A 60 22.96 -3.29 14.45
N GLY A 61 22.30 -2.14 14.35
CA GLY A 61 22.95 -0.88 13.97
C GLY A 61 23.44 -0.85 12.51
N GLU A 62 22.86 -1.67 11.64
CA GLU A 62 23.15 -1.66 10.20
C GLU A 62 22.50 -0.46 9.50
N ILE A 63 21.41 0.06 10.06
CA ILE A 63 20.69 1.26 9.63
C ILE A 63 20.27 2.07 10.86
N ASP A 64 20.15 3.41 10.71
CA ASP A 64 19.77 4.31 11.80
C ASP A 64 18.25 4.41 11.97
N PHE A 65 17.50 4.37 10.88
CA PHE A 65 16.02 4.35 10.89
C PHE A 65 15.46 3.70 9.63
N ALA A 66 14.20 3.26 9.73
CA ALA A 66 13.44 2.70 8.62
C ALA A 66 12.20 3.55 8.32
N VAL A 67 11.84 3.67 7.05
CA VAL A 67 10.66 4.42 6.61
C VAL A 67 9.54 3.45 6.23
N HIS A 68 8.40 3.57 6.91
CA HIS A 68 7.24 2.71 6.71
C HIS A 68 5.95 3.51 6.54
N SER A 69 5.00 2.95 5.81
CA SER A 69 3.60 3.37 5.93
C SER A 69 3.07 2.85 7.25
N ALA A 70 2.51 3.72 8.10
CA ALA A 70 2.06 3.33 9.46
C ALA A 70 1.07 2.15 9.48
N LYS A 71 0.26 1.98 8.44
CA LYS A 71 -0.67 0.85 8.29
C LYS A 71 0.01 -0.52 8.17
N ASP A 72 1.30 -0.53 7.82
CA ASP A 72 2.08 -1.75 7.58
C ASP A 72 2.94 -2.11 8.81
N LEU A 73 2.97 -1.23 9.83
CA LEU A 73 3.62 -1.50 11.10
C LEU A 73 2.75 -2.43 11.96
N PRO A 74 3.37 -3.34 12.74
CA PRO A 74 2.67 -4.12 13.76
C PRO A 74 2.17 -3.21 14.89
N MET A 75 1.22 -3.70 15.68
CA MET A 75 0.74 -2.97 16.87
C MET A 75 1.81 -2.87 17.95
N ASP A 76 2.57 -3.94 18.12
CA ASP A 76 3.69 -4.03 19.06
C ASP A 76 4.99 -4.10 18.26
N LEU A 77 5.90 -3.18 18.50
CA LEU A 77 7.24 -3.18 17.95
C LEU A 77 8.17 -4.05 18.81
N GLU A 78 9.27 -4.51 18.23
CA GLU A 78 10.31 -5.22 18.98
C GLU A 78 10.92 -4.31 20.07
N ASP A 79 11.33 -4.90 21.19
CA ASP A 79 11.95 -4.19 22.30
C ASP A 79 13.19 -3.39 21.83
N GLY A 80 13.25 -2.15 22.25
CA GLY A 80 14.30 -1.22 21.84
C GLY A 80 14.02 -0.42 20.57
N LEU A 81 12.91 -0.70 19.88
CA LEU A 81 12.45 0.06 18.71
C LEU A 81 11.25 0.94 19.04
N GLY A 82 11.11 2.04 18.30
CA GLY A 82 10.01 2.98 18.48
C GLY A 82 9.75 3.84 17.24
N ILE A 83 8.56 4.42 17.18
CA ILE A 83 8.24 5.43 16.16
C ILE A 83 8.84 6.75 16.60
N VAL A 84 9.89 7.21 15.92
CA VAL A 84 10.64 8.42 16.29
C VAL A 84 10.10 9.68 15.59
N ALA A 85 9.43 9.54 14.45
CA ALA A 85 8.83 10.66 13.73
C ALA A 85 7.65 10.22 12.87
N VAL A 86 6.69 11.11 12.72
CA VAL A 86 5.53 10.91 11.80
C VAL A 86 5.43 12.18 10.94
N PRO A 87 5.74 12.10 9.63
CA PRO A 87 5.54 13.20 8.70
C PRO A 87 4.07 13.61 8.58
N PRO A 88 3.77 14.81 8.04
CA PRO A 88 2.40 15.24 7.78
C PRO A 88 1.62 14.18 7.00
N ARG A 89 0.39 13.94 7.43
CA ARG A 89 -0.47 12.92 6.85
C ARG A 89 -0.87 13.31 5.42
N GLU A 90 -0.71 12.38 4.49
CA GLU A 90 -1.24 12.51 3.14
C GLU A 90 -2.74 12.15 3.10
N ASP A 91 -3.40 12.36 1.98
CA ASP A 91 -4.82 12.10 1.76
C ASP A 91 -5.21 10.67 2.20
N PRO A 92 -6.06 10.50 3.24
CA PRO A 92 -6.40 9.19 3.78
C PRO A 92 -7.45 8.43 2.98
N ARG A 93 -8.02 9.04 1.94
CA ARG A 93 -9.13 8.47 1.17
C ARG A 93 -8.68 7.29 0.33
N ASP A 94 -9.65 6.43 0.04
CA ASP A 94 -9.53 5.40 -0.97
C ASP A 94 -10.04 5.94 -2.33
N VAL A 95 -9.47 5.46 -3.42
CA VAL A 95 -9.83 5.82 -4.79
C VAL A 95 -10.27 4.55 -5.50
N LEU A 96 -11.42 4.62 -6.15
CA LEU A 96 -11.85 3.63 -7.14
C LEU A 96 -11.24 4.02 -8.48
N MET A 97 -10.42 3.16 -9.04
CA MET A 97 -9.78 3.34 -10.34
C MET A 97 -10.38 2.38 -11.35
N THR A 98 -10.68 2.88 -12.54
CA THR A 98 -11.21 2.10 -13.69
C THR A 98 -10.30 2.29 -14.90
N PRO A 99 -10.30 1.39 -15.87
CA PRO A 99 -9.71 1.65 -17.17
C PRO A 99 -10.37 2.89 -17.81
N ALA A 100 -9.60 3.63 -18.61
CA ALA A 100 -10.11 4.83 -19.27
C ALA A 100 -11.33 4.52 -20.14
N GLY A 101 -12.37 5.35 -20.04
CA GLY A 101 -13.60 5.20 -20.81
C GLY A 101 -14.56 4.09 -20.32
N THR A 102 -14.26 3.44 -19.19
CA THR A 102 -15.15 2.40 -18.64
C THR A 102 -16.35 3.03 -17.95
N ASP A 103 -17.54 2.66 -18.37
CA ASP A 103 -18.79 2.94 -17.67
C ASP A 103 -19.22 1.69 -16.88
N LEU A 104 -19.02 1.74 -15.57
CA LEU A 104 -19.43 0.65 -14.69
C LEU A 104 -20.95 0.47 -14.61
N SER A 105 -21.73 1.53 -14.82
CA SER A 105 -23.19 1.48 -14.74
C SER A 105 -23.83 0.67 -15.88
N ALA A 106 -23.12 0.52 -16.99
CA ALA A 106 -23.55 -0.30 -18.12
C ALA A 106 -23.35 -1.81 -17.91
N LYS A 107 -22.67 -2.23 -16.83
CA LYS A 107 -22.34 -3.63 -16.56
C LYS A 107 -23.38 -4.29 -15.66
N LYS A 108 -23.76 -5.52 -15.99
CA LYS A 108 -24.63 -6.35 -15.12
C LYS A 108 -23.87 -6.92 -13.93
N GLU A 109 -22.58 -7.18 -14.09
CA GLU A 109 -21.66 -7.63 -13.06
C GLU A 109 -20.41 -6.74 -13.07
N ILE A 110 -19.99 -6.32 -11.88
CA ILE A 110 -18.81 -5.48 -11.68
C ILE A 110 -17.85 -6.22 -10.76
N VAL A 111 -16.64 -6.49 -11.27
CA VAL A 111 -15.58 -7.16 -10.53
C VAL A 111 -14.59 -6.12 -10.03
N ILE A 112 -14.45 -5.98 -8.70
CA ILE A 112 -13.58 -4.99 -8.08
C ILE A 112 -12.39 -5.66 -7.38
N GLY A 113 -11.18 -5.32 -7.79
CA GLY A 113 -9.94 -5.85 -7.21
C GLY A 113 -9.62 -5.20 -5.87
N THR A 114 -9.74 -5.96 -4.77
CA THR A 114 -9.29 -5.56 -3.44
C THR A 114 -9.09 -6.77 -2.53
N SER A 115 -7.96 -6.83 -1.81
CA SER A 115 -7.73 -7.83 -0.75
C SER A 115 -7.99 -7.26 0.66
N SER A 116 -8.45 -6.01 0.77
CA SER A 116 -8.79 -5.38 2.05
C SER A 116 -10.23 -5.70 2.44
N LEU A 117 -10.42 -6.40 3.56
CA LEU A 117 -11.77 -6.70 4.10
C LEU A 117 -12.59 -5.43 4.35
N ARG A 118 -11.97 -4.37 4.87
CA ARG A 118 -12.62 -3.07 5.06
C ARG A 118 -13.16 -2.50 3.75
N ARG A 119 -12.35 -2.50 2.69
CA ARG A 119 -12.75 -1.99 1.37
C ARG A 119 -13.84 -2.84 0.73
N ARG A 120 -13.72 -4.16 0.88
CA ARG A 120 -14.72 -5.11 0.39
C ARG A 120 -16.09 -4.81 0.99
N LEU A 121 -16.19 -4.76 2.32
CA LEU A 121 -17.44 -4.46 3.02
C LEU A 121 -18.02 -3.09 2.60
N GLN A 122 -17.19 -2.07 2.48
CA GLN A 122 -17.64 -0.75 2.08
C GLN A 122 -18.17 -0.71 0.65
N ILE A 123 -17.45 -1.29 -0.32
CA ILE A 123 -17.84 -1.21 -1.72
C ILE A 123 -19.05 -2.13 -2.03
N GLU A 124 -19.19 -3.26 -1.37
CA GLU A 124 -20.37 -4.12 -1.50
C GLU A 124 -21.62 -3.43 -0.95
N ALA A 125 -21.49 -2.67 0.14
CA ALA A 125 -22.59 -1.87 0.67
C ALA A 125 -22.94 -0.69 -0.26
N LEU A 126 -21.95 0.07 -0.71
CA LEU A 126 -22.11 1.23 -1.58
C LEU A 126 -22.54 0.84 -3.00
N GLY A 127 -22.12 -0.30 -3.51
CA GLY A 127 -22.38 -0.76 -4.87
C GLY A 127 -23.85 -0.79 -5.24
N LYS A 128 -24.72 -1.14 -4.28
CA LYS A 128 -26.17 -1.14 -4.46
C LYS A 128 -26.73 0.27 -4.76
N THR A 129 -26.09 1.29 -4.23
CA THR A 129 -26.49 2.69 -4.45
C THR A 129 -25.80 3.28 -5.66
N LEU A 130 -24.51 2.97 -5.87
CA LEU A 130 -23.72 3.54 -6.96
C LEU A 130 -24.10 2.94 -8.32
N TRP A 131 -24.43 1.64 -8.36
CA TRP A 131 -24.77 0.91 -9.58
C TRP A 131 -26.04 0.08 -9.37
N PRO A 132 -27.22 0.74 -9.35
CA PRO A 132 -28.50 0.06 -9.18
C PRO A 132 -28.71 -0.96 -10.31
N GLY A 133 -28.96 -2.20 -9.96
CA GLY A 133 -29.18 -3.28 -10.95
C GLY A 133 -27.92 -4.04 -11.37
N SER A 134 -26.74 -3.63 -10.93
CA SER A 134 -25.49 -4.37 -11.12
C SER A 134 -25.16 -5.23 -9.90
N ALA A 135 -24.66 -6.44 -10.14
CA ALA A 135 -24.06 -7.26 -9.08
C ALA A 135 -22.60 -6.83 -8.90
N VAL A 136 -22.25 -6.42 -7.68
CA VAL A 136 -20.87 -6.05 -7.33
C VAL A 136 -20.23 -7.18 -6.55
N ARG A 137 -19.09 -7.68 -7.01
CA ARG A 137 -18.27 -8.66 -6.29
C ARG A 137 -16.83 -8.21 -6.19
N CYS A 138 -16.19 -8.59 -5.11
CA CYS A 138 -14.79 -8.29 -4.89
C CYS A 138 -13.91 -9.53 -5.09
N GLU A 139 -12.80 -9.34 -5.77
CA GLU A 139 -11.76 -10.36 -5.92
C GLU A 139 -10.42 -9.87 -5.35
N ASP A 140 -9.63 -10.83 -4.87
CA ASP A 140 -8.33 -10.53 -4.32
C ASP A 140 -7.36 -10.03 -5.40
N ILE A 141 -6.66 -8.94 -5.09
CA ILE A 141 -5.61 -8.40 -5.93
C ILE A 141 -4.32 -8.19 -5.11
N ARG A 142 -3.23 -8.74 -5.61
CA ARG A 142 -1.90 -8.66 -5.00
C ARG A 142 -0.91 -8.00 -5.95
N GLY A 143 0.15 -7.45 -5.36
CA GLY A 143 1.22 -6.75 -6.04
C GLY A 143 1.32 -5.29 -5.61
N ASN A 144 2.33 -4.59 -6.11
CA ASN A 144 2.48 -3.14 -5.96
C ASN A 144 1.43 -2.38 -6.81
N ILE A 145 1.42 -1.04 -6.70
CA ILE A 145 0.45 -0.20 -7.42
C ILE A 145 0.48 -0.47 -8.94
N GLN A 146 1.66 -0.45 -9.54
CA GLN A 146 1.83 -0.66 -10.99
C GLN A 146 1.32 -2.04 -11.43
N THR A 147 1.63 -3.09 -10.66
CA THR A 147 1.15 -4.44 -10.94
C THR A 147 -0.37 -4.54 -10.89
N ARG A 148 -1.00 -3.84 -9.90
CA ARG A 148 -2.47 -3.86 -9.78
C ARG A 148 -3.13 -3.09 -10.92
N ILE A 149 -2.59 -1.94 -11.30
CA ILE A 149 -3.08 -1.16 -12.45
C ILE A 149 -2.98 -2.00 -13.72
N ARG A 150 -1.83 -2.61 -13.98
CA ARG A 150 -1.64 -3.49 -15.14
C ARG A 150 -2.67 -4.62 -15.18
N LYS A 151 -2.91 -5.31 -14.06
CA LYS A 151 -3.93 -6.38 -13.98
C LYS A 151 -5.34 -5.88 -14.31
N MET A 152 -5.67 -4.65 -13.90
CA MET A 152 -6.93 -4.00 -14.26
C MET A 152 -6.97 -3.70 -15.78
N ASP A 153 -5.91 -3.13 -16.33
CA ASP A 153 -5.81 -2.81 -17.77
C ASP A 153 -5.84 -4.06 -18.66
N GLU A 154 -5.33 -5.19 -18.14
CA GLU A 154 -5.45 -6.52 -18.77
C GLU A 154 -6.88 -7.11 -18.69
N GLY A 155 -7.84 -6.42 -18.05
CA GLY A 155 -9.24 -6.81 -17.98
C GLY A 155 -9.55 -7.86 -16.91
N LEU A 156 -8.64 -8.13 -15.97
CA LEU A 156 -8.92 -9.06 -14.85
C LEU A 156 -9.91 -8.48 -13.84
N TYR A 157 -10.04 -7.16 -13.80
CA TYR A 157 -10.95 -6.42 -12.92
C TYR A 157 -11.56 -5.25 -13.70
N ASP A 158 -12.82 -4.93 -13.40
CA ASP A 158 -13.49 -3.74 -13.95
C ASP A 158 -13.04 -2.46 -13.24
N ALA A 159 -12.64 -2.60 -11.98
CA ALA A 159 -12.09 -1.53 -11.16
C ALA A 159 -11.16 -2.10 -10.08
N ILE A 160 -10.31 -1.25 -9.52
CA ILE A 160 -9.49 -1.57 -8.34
C ILE A 160 -9.59 -0.46 -7.31
N ILE A 161 -9.39 -0.79 -6.02
CA ILE A 161 -9.38 0.20 -4.95
C ILE A 161 -7.94 0.40 -4.45
N LEU A 162 -7.48 1.65 -4.54
CA LEU A 162 -6.14 2.06 -4.10
C LEU A 162 -6.24 3.19 -3.06
N ALA A 163 -5.18 3.37 -2.27
CA ALA A 163 -5.07 4.52 -1.38
C ALA A 163 -4.63 5.76 -2.17
N ALA A 164 -5.36 6.87 -2.03
CA ALA A 164 -5.04 8.15 -2.67
C ALA A 164 -3.60 8.60 -2.38
N ALA A 165 -3.16 8.44 -1.13
CA ALA A 165 -1.78 8.74 -0.72
C ALA A 165 -0.71 8.04 -1.56
N GLY A 166 -0.94 6.77 -1.93
CA GLY A 166 -0.01 6.02 -2.76
C GLY A 166 0.07 6.57 -4.18
N LEU A 167 -1.09 6.88 -4.78
CA LEU A 167 -1.17 7.46 -6.13
C LEU A 167 -0.51 8.83 -6.17
N LYS A 168 -0.82 9.74 -5.24
CA LYS A 168 -0.23 11.07 -5.16
C LYS A 168 1.29 11.02 -5.03
N ARG A 169 1.83 10.17 -4.15
CA ARG A 169 3.28 10.00 -3.99
C ARG A 169 3.97 9.49 -5.24
N MET A 170 3.26 8.72 -6.06
CA MET A 170 3.75 8.21 -7.34
C MET A 170 3.46 9.13 -8.52
N ASN A 171 2.91 10.35 -8.27
CA ASN A 171 2.48 11.31 -9.31
C ASN A 171 1.50 10.70 -10.33
N MET A 172 0.54 9.93 -9.85
CA MET A 172 -0.50 9.25 -10.63
C MET A 172 -1.89 9.82 -10.34
#